data_6a6a123fd0588dc8cc7adc207cd6312d
#
_entry.id   6a6a123fd0588dc8cc7adc207cd6312d
#
_cell.length_a   1.000
_cell.length_b   1.000
_cell.length_c   1.000
_cell.angle_alpha   90.00
_cell.angle_beta   90.00
_cell.angle_gamma   90.00
#
_symmetry.space_group_name_H-M   'P 1'
#
loop_
_entity.id
_entity.type
_entity.pdbx_description
1 polymer ?
#
loop_
_entity_poly.entity_id
_entity_poly.type
_entity_poly.pdbx_seq_one_letter_code
_entity_poly.pdbx_strand_id
1 'polypeptide(L)'
;WIEKYNIKILNCHSGHAMLLCMLIKKLSSVRLVMFKHNALPSKHDCYHNFQRRYVDAFICVSQLVYNLQTDTLPSSEKEKYYLIYNGINTKRFNKYTGKEFKSHGKYILGYAGRIASDKGIEVIIEALAVLRYKYDDLYLHIAGTDEKGYINVLRNLMGKLNLQDRVVFLGHMDDMEKFYRSIDVLVAPSVVKESFGLVLCEAIYCGLPVIATNSGAQREIITKNQYGTIIDNLNADSLAEAISETYKNKERICIKGENYISRNFNIEITAKKLIEVYECL
;
A
#
# COMPACT_ATOMS: atom_id res chain seq x y z
N TRP A 1 10.48 3.81 -32.63
CA TRP A 1 10.96 3.21 -31.39
C TRP A 1 10.69 1.71 -31.37
N ILE A 2 9.47 1.25 -31.62
CA ILE A 2 9.10 -0.18 -31.57
C ILE A 2 9.98 -1.00 -32.51
N GLU A 3 10.07 -0.64 -33.77
CA GLU A 3 10.91 -1.32 -34.77
C GLU A 3 12.41 -1.17 -34.43
N LYS A 4 12.85 0.07 -34.11
CA LYS A 4 14.25 0.36 -33.81
C LYS A 4 14.81 -0.46 -32.65
N TYR A 5 14.01 -0.71 -31.62
CA TYR A 5 14.43 -1.44 -30.41
C TYR A 5 13.81 -2.84 -30.32
N ASN A 6 13.15 -3.31 -31.38
CA ASN A 6 12.48 -4.62 -31.43
C ASN A 6 11.58 -4.88 -30.20
N ILE A 7 10.77 -3.87 -29.83
CA ILE A 7 9.87 -3.96 -28.68
C ILE A 7 8.78 -4.97 -28.98
N LYS A 8 8.60 -5.97 -28.11
CA LYS A 8 7.59 -7.03 -28.26
C LYS A 8 6.38 -6.80 -27.37
N ILE A 9 6.56 -6.15 -26.21
CA ILE A 9 5.55 -5.97 -25.18
C ILE A 9 5.40 -4.50 -24.85
N LEU A 10 4.15 -4.05 -24.81
CA LEU A 10 3.74 -2.71 -24.39
C LEU A 10 2.97 -2.82 -23.07
N ASN A 11 3.52 -2.28 -21.99
CA ASN A 11 2.87 -2.22 -20.69
C ASN A 11 2.05 -0.94 -20.53
N CYS A 12 0.77 -1.07 -20.23
CA CYS A 12 -0.15 0.03 -19.95
C CYS A 12 -0.51 0.04 -18.46
N HIS A 13 -0.13 1.10 -17.74
CA HIS A 13 -0.40 1.27 -16.31
C HIS A 13 -1.53 2.26 -16.00
N SER A 14 -2.10 2.91 -17.03
CA SER A 14 -3.14 3.93 -16.85
C SER A 14 -4.24 3.79 -17.89
N GLY A 15 -5.50 3.90 -17.45
CA GLY A 15 -6.65 3.93 -18.36
C GLY A 15 -6.62 5.09 -19.35
N HIS A 16 -6.00 6.22 -19.00
CA HIS A 16 -5.85 7.38 -19.89
C HIS A 16 -4.94 7.10 -21.08
N ALA A 17 -3.92 6.24 -20.92
CA ALA A 17 -3.02 5.86 -21.99
C ALA A 17 -3.58 4.74 -22.91
N MET A 18 -4.71 4.14 -22.56
CA MET A 18 -5.21 2.93 -23.21
C MET A 18 -5.51 3.12 -24.70
N LEU A 19 -6.16 4.24 -25.08
CA LEU A 19 -6.45 4.52 -26.49
C LEU A 19 -5.16 4.59 -27.33
N LEU A 20 -4.12 5.24 -26.82
CA LEU A 20 -2.82 5.30 -27.49
C LEU A 20 -2.18 3.90 -27.60
N CYS A 21 -2.24 3.12 -26.51
CA CYS A 21 -1.71 1.75 -26.51
C CYS A 21 -2.43 0.85 -27.51
N MET A 22 -3.74 0.97 -27.63
CA MET A 22 -4.53 0.24 -28.64
C MET A 22 -4.18 0.64 -30.07
N LEU A 23 -3.98 1.94 -30.32
CA LEU A 23 -3.56 2.44 -31.62
C LEU A 23 -2.17 1.89 -31.98
N ILE A 24 -1.22 1.96 -31.05
CA ILE A 24 0.12 1.40 -31.23
C ILE A 24 0.05 -0.10 -31.55
N LYS A 25 -0.74 -0.85 -30.79
CA LYS A 25 -0.93 -2.29 -31.05
C LYS A 25 -1.53 -2.56 -32.43
N LYS A 26 -2.48 -1.73 -32.89
CA LYS A 26 -3.08 -1.88 -34.22
C LYS A 26 -2.09 -1.63 -35.35
N LEU A 27 -1.09 -0.76 -35.12
CA LEU A 27 -0.08 -0.36 -36.11
C LEU A 27 1.24 -1.16 -36.00
N SER A 28 1.33 -2.08 -35.05
CA SER A 28 2.55 -2.87 -34.80
C SER A 28 2.20 -4.29 -34.32
N SER A 29 3.20 -5.15 -34.21
CA SER A 29 3.06 -6.53 -33.73
C SER A 29 3.21 -6.70 -32.22
N VAL A 30 3.17 -5.59 -31.43
CA VAL A 30 3.38 -5.67 -30.00
C VAL A 30 2.22 -6.36 -29.27
N ARG A 31 2.53 -7.08 -28.20
CA ARG A 31 1.54 -7.54 -27.23
C ARG A 31 1.23 -6.43 -26.21
N LEU A 32 -0.03 -6.25 -25.92
CA LEU A 32 -0.48 -5.22 -24.98
C LEU A 32 -0.87 -5.84 -23.63
N VAL A 33 -0.13 -5.47 -22.58
CA VAL A 33 -0.36 -5.91 -21.21
C VAL A 33 -0.87 -4.74 -20.39
N MET A 34 -2.00 -4.92 -19.69
CA MET A 34 -2.60 -3.87 -18.85
C MET A 34 -2.49 -4.21 -17.38
N PHE A 35 -1.92 -3.30 -16.61
CA PHE A 35 -1.83 -3.42 -15.15
C PHE A 35 -3.05 -2.81 -14.46
N LYS A 36 -3.65 -3.54 -13.53
CA LYS A 36 -4.78 -3.12 -12.70
C LYS A 36 -4.28 -2.76 -11.31
N HIS A 37 -4.00 -1.47 -11.11
CA HIS A 37 -3.46 -0.94 -9.86
C HIS A 37 -4.55 -0.44 -8.89
N ASN A 38 -5.81 -0.32 -9.33
CA ASN A 38 -6.89 0.23 -8.51
C ASN A 38 -7.89 -0.87 -8.15
N ALA A 39 -8.38 -0.85 -6.92
CA ALA A 39 -9.41 -1.75 -6.41
C ALA A 39 -10.82 -1.33 -6.91
N LEU A 40 -11.00 -1.32 -8.22
CA LEU A 40 -12.25 -0.99 -8.89
C LEU A 40 -12.80 -2.21 -9.63
N PRO A 41 -14.13 -2.39 -9.69
CA PRO A 41 -14.74 -3.46 -10.46
C PRO A 41 -14.53 -3.28 -11.97
N SER A 42 -14.64 -4.37 -12.71
CA SER A 42 -14.62 -4.34 -14.16
C SER A 42 -15.82 -3.54 -14.69
N LYS A 43 -15.61 -2.71 -15.69
CA LYS A 43 -16.67 -1.98 -16.37
C LYS A 43 -17.14 -2.76 -17.61
N HIS A 44 -18.46 -2.75 -17.87
CA HIS A 44 -19.09 -3.54 -18.94
C HIS A 44 -19.71 -2.69 -20.06
N ASP A 45 -19.40 -1.40 -20.14
CA ASP A 45 -19.81 -0.56 -21.26
C ASP A 45 -19.09 -0.93 -22.56
N CYS A 46 -19.63 -0.47 -23.68
CA CYS A 46 -19.11 -0.78 -25.02
C CYS A 46 -17.62 -0.46 -25.18
N TYR A 47 -17.15 0.64 -24.58
CA TYR A 47 -15.76 1.05 -24.67
C TYR A 47 -14.82 0.09 -23.93
N HIS A 48 -15.15 -0.29 -22.68
CA HIS A 48 -14.33 -1.21 -21.89
C HIS A 48 -14.38 -2.64 -22.44
N ASN A 49 -15.54 -3.07 -23.01
CA ASN A 49 -15.66 -4.35 -23.72
C ASN A 49 -14.77 -4.37 -24.96
N PHE A 50 -14.73 -3.26 -25.71
CA PHE A 50 -13.86 -3.10 -26.86
C PHE A 50 -12.38 -3.12 -26.44
N GLN A 51 -12.00 -2.41 -25.38
CA GLN A 51 -10.63 -2.44 -24.83
C GLN A 51 -10.16 -3.86 -24.51
N ARG A 52 -11.00 -4.68 -23.82
CA ARG A 52 -10.65 -6.05 -23.45
C ARG A 52 -10.25 -6.93 -24.65
N ARG A 53 -10.80 -6.66 -25.83
CA ARG A 53 -10.43 -7.40 -27.05
C ARG A 53 -9.01 -7.11 -27.52
N TYR A 54 -8.51 -5.90 -27.25
CA TYR A 54 -7.15 -5.50 -27.65
C TYR A 54 -6.07 -5.90 -26.64
N VAL A 55 -6.43 -6.14 -25.39
CA VAL A 55 -5.47 -6.51 -24.34
C VAL A 55 -5.20 -8.01 -24.40
N ASP A 56 -3.92 -8.38 -24.45
CA ASP A 56 -3.48 -9.78 -24.44
C ASP A 56 -3.43 -10.34 -23.02
N ALA A 57 -2.99 -9.53 -22.02
CA ALA A 57 -2.97 -9.93 -20.62
C ALA A 57 -3.31 -8.76 -19.68
N PHE A 58 -4.02 -9.07 -18.59
CA PHE A 58 -4.29 -8.16 -17.48
C PHE A 58 -3.54 -8.65 -16.24
N ILE A 59 -2.76 -7.77 -15.64
CA ILE A 59 -2.03 -8.05 -14.40
C ILE A 59 -2.78 -7.41 -13.24
N CYS A 60 -3.29 -8.22 -12.32
CA CYS A 60 -3.98 -7.79 -11.11
C CYS A 60 -3.02 -7.88 -9.92
N VAL A 61 -2.83 -6.75 -9.21
CA VAL A 61 -1.79 -6.60 -8.18
C VAL A 61 -2.14 -7.24 -6.84
N SER A 62 -3.37 -7.76 -6.67
CA SER A 62 -3.84 -8.47 -5.49
C SER A 62 -5.01 -9.39 -5.83
N GLN A 63 -5.34 -10.33 -4.94
CA GLN A 63 -6.51 -11.19 -5.09
C GLN A 63 -7.81 -10.36 -5.10
N LEU A 64 -7.89 -9.33 -4.26
CA LEU A 64 -9.00 -8.39 -4.29
C LEU A 64 -9.20 -7.78 -5.68
N VAL A 65 -8.13 -7.24 -6.27
CA VAL A 65 -8.20 -6.63 -7.60
C VAL A 65 -8.53 -7.67 -8.66
N TYR A 66 -7.97 -8.88 -8.57
CA TYR A 66 -8.30 -9.98 -9.47
C TYR A 66 -9.80 -10.31 -9.42
N ASN A 67 -10.36 -10.49 -8.22
CA ASN A 67 -11.78 -10.80 -8.04
C ASN A 67 -12.65 -9.66 -8.59
N LEU A 68 -12.38 -8.40 -8.21
CA LEU A 68 -13.12 -7.24 -8.70
C LEU A 68 -13.11 -7.10 -10.24
N GLN A 69 -12.05 -7.55 -10.88
CA GLN A 69 -11.93 -7.50 -12.34
C GLN A 69 -12.57 -8.70 -13.04
N THR A 70 -12.69 -9.85 -12.38
CA THR A 70 -13.09 -11.11 -13.03
C THR A 70 -14.44 -11.66 -12.59
N ASP A 71 -14.99 -11.27 -11.42
CA ASP A 71 -16.20 -11.88 -10.85
C ASP A 71 -17.40 -11.86 -11.81
N THR A 72 -17.52 -10.82 -12.62
CA THR A 72 -18.61 -10.63 -13.58
C THR A 72 -18.27 -11.06 -15.00
N LEU A 73 -17.07 -11.60 -15.24
CA LEU A 73 -16.62 -12.02 -16.57
C LEU A 73 -16.92 -13.50 -16.83
N PRO A 74 -17.20 -13.89 -18.08
CA PRO A 74 -17.29 -15.29 -18.49
C PRO A 74 -15.89 -15.96 -18.35
N SER A 75 -15.88 -17.27 -18.15
CA SER A 75 -14.66 -18.05 -17.93
C SER A 75 -13.61 -17.87 -19.03
N SER A 76 -14.06 -17.81 -20.30
CA SER A 76 -13.17 -17.59 -21.46
C SER A 76 -12.43 -16.25 -21.46
N GLU A 77 -12.98 -15.22 -20.80
CA GLU A 77 -12.31 -13.92 -20.69
C GLU A 77 -11.35 -13.88 -19.48
N LYS A 78 -11.58 -14.72 -18.45
CA LYS A 78 -10.75 -14.76 -17.24
C LYS A 78 -9.33 -15.29 -17.51
N GLU A 79 -9.15 -16.09 -18.56
CA GLU A 79 -7.85 -16.67 -18.95
C GLU A 79 -6.78 -15.62 -19.25
N LYS A 80 -7.18 -14.38 -19.57
CA LYS A 80 -6.27 -13.26 -19.78
C LYS A 80 -5.86 -12.53 -18.49
N TYR A 81 -6.42 -12.88 -17.34
CA TYR A 81 -6.18 -12.20 -16.07
C TYR A 81 -5.23 -13.00 -15.19
N TYR A 82 -4.16 -12.37 -14.78
CA TYR A 82 -3.10 -12.96 -13.98
C TYR A 82 -3.00 -12.25 -12.63
N LEU A 83 -2.97 -13.03 -11.55
CA LEU A 83 -2.70 -12.52 -10.22
C LEU A 83 -1.19 -12.47 -10.00
N ILE A 84 -0.64 -11.27 -9.98
CA ILE A 84 0.78 -11.04 -9.69
C ILE A 84 0.87 -9.95 -8.64
N TYR A 85 1.15 -10.35 -7.41
CA TYR A 85 1.31 -9.41 -6.30
C TYR A 85 2.43 -8.41 -6.57
N ASN A 86 2.21 -7.15 -6.13
CA ASN A 86 3.30 -6.19 -6.05
C ASN A 86 4.37 -6.69 -5.08
N GLY A 87 5.62 -6.33 -5.33
CA GLY A 87 6.74 -6.66 -4.47
C GLY A 87 7.55 -5.44 -4.08
N ILE A 88 8.16 -5.48 -2.90
CA ILE A 88 9.11 -4.48 -2.45
C ILE A 88 10.54 -4.86 -2.86
N ASN A 89 11.37 -3.87 -3.09
CA ASN A 89 12.81 -4.10 -3.27
C ASN A 89 13.47 -4.23 -1.89
N THR A 90 13.61 -5.46 -1.41
CA THR A 90 14.14 -5.77 -0.08
C THR A 90 15.57 -5.25 0.13
N LYS A 91 16.36 -5.10 -0.95
CA LYS A 91 17.73 -4.56 -0.88
C LYS A 91 17.78 -3.09 -0.41
N ARG A 92 16.67 -2.37 -0.49
CA ARG A 92 16.57 -0.98 0.00
C ARG A 92 16.45 -0.88 1.52
N PHE A 93 16.17 -1.99 2.22
CA PHE A 93 15.85 -2.02 3.66
C PHE A 93 16.91 -2.76 4.49
N ASN A 94 18.14 -2.83 4.01
CA ASN A 94 19.26 -3.54 4.67
C ASN A 94 20.46 -2.61 5.00
N LYS A 95 20.22 -1.28 5.03
CA LYS A 95 21.29 -0.30 5.28
C LYS A 95 21.62 -0.15 6.75
N TYR A 96 20.61 -0.35 7.61
CA TYR A 96 20.71 -0.08 9.05
C TYR A 96 20.50 -1.34 9.86
N THR A 97 21.22 -1.46 10.98
CA THR A 97 21.06 -2.54 11.95
C THR A 97 20.57 -1.95 13.28
N GLY A 98 19.49 -2.56 13.85
CA GLY A 98 19.00 -2.14 15.17
C GLY A 98 18.03 -0.96 15.18
N LYS A 99 17.90 -0.31 16.34
CA LYS A 99 16.92 0.76 16.62
C LYS A 99 17.59 2.15 16.74
N GLU A 100 18.58 2.42 15.92
CA GLU A 100 19.48 3.59 16.04
C GLU A 100 18.77 4.95 15.94
N PHE A 101 17.58 4.97 15.32
CA PHE A 101 16.81 6.20 15.08
C PHE A 101 15.63 6.40 16.03
N LYS A 102 15.42 5.51 17.01
CA LYS A 102 14.34 5.65 17.98
C LYS A 102 14.62 6.74 19.01
N SER A 103 13.63 7.60 19.23
CA SER A 103 13.65 8.58 20.31
C SER A 103 13.52 7.88 21.66
N HIS A 104 14.52 8.01 22.53
CA HIS A 104 14.46 7.46 23.89
C HIS A 104 13.27 8.03 24.66
N GLY A 105 12.51 7.16 25.31
CA GLY A 105 11.35 7.54 26.13
C GLY A 105 10.10 7.95 25.36
N LYS A 106 10.05 7.74 24.03
CA LYS A 106 8.86 8.00 23.21
C LYS A 106 8.40 6.74 22.50
N TYR A 107 7.08 6.59 22.37
CA TYR A 107 6.46 5.59 21.52
C TYR A 107 5.86 6.28 20.29
N ILE A 108 6.37 5.94 19.12
CA ILE A 108 6.08 6.69 17.90
C ILE A 108 5.19 5.88 16.97
N LEU A 109 3.96 6.35 16.77
CA LEU A 109 3.10 5.91 15.68
C LEU A 109 3.65 6.49 14.37
N GLY A 110 3.75 5.69 13.32
CA GLY A 110 4.14 6.14 12.00
C GLY A 110 3.01 6.03 11.00
N TYR A 111 2.85 7.04 10.16
CA TYR A 111 2.05 6.98 8.94
C TYR A 111 2.95 7.22 7.74
N ALA A 112 2.80 6.43 6.68
CA ALA A 112 3.53 6.61 5.42
C ALA A 112 2.57 6.55 4.22
N GLY A 113 2.59 7.59 3.39
CA GLY A 113 1.75 7.67 2.20
C GLY A 113 1.36 9.09 1.81
N ARG A 114 0.50 9.23 0.80
CA ARG A 114 -0.07 10.55 0.43
C ARG A 114 -0.84 11.13 1.60
N ILE A 115 -0.68 12.41 1.86
CA ILE A 115 -1.44 13.12 2.89
C ILE A 115 -2.71 13.66 2.21
N ALA A 116 -3.80 12.87 2.31
CA ALA A 116 -5.06 13.11 1.62
C ALA A 116 -6.24 12.58 2.44
N SER A 117 -7.44 13.10 2.18
CA SER A 117 -8.66 12.79 2.95
C SER A 117 -9.11 11.33 2.88
N ASP A 118 -8.70 10.61 1.83
CA ASP A 118 -9.02 9.20 1.63
C ASP A 118 -8.13 8.25 2.44
N LYS A 119 -7.14 8.78 3.18
CA LYS A 119 -6.13 8.01 3.90
C LYS A 119 -6.37 7.86 5.41
N GLY A 120 -7.40 8.53 5.94
CA GLY A 120 -7.83 8.36 7.33
C GLY A 120 -6.84 8.89 8.38
N ILE A 121 -5.99 9.85 8.02
CA ILE A 121 -4.99 10.42 8.95
C ILE A 121 -5.67 11.14 10.11
N GLU A 122 -6.85 11.75 9.88
CA GLU A 122 -7.66 12.37 10.91
C GLU A 122 -7.99 11.39 12.03
N VAL A 123 -8.34 10.16 11.67
CA VAL A 123 -8.69 9.13 12.65
C VAL A 123 -7.49 8.75 13.52
N ILE A 124 -6.24 8.80 12.98
CA ILE A 124 -5.05 8.62 13.82
C ILE A 124 -4.91 9.76 14.83
N ILE A 125 -5.12 11.00 14.37
CA ILE A 125 -5.03 12.19 15.25
C ILE A 125 -6.13 12.16 16.33
N GLU A 126 -7.34 11.76 15.98
CA GLU A 126 -8.45 11.59 16.93
C GLU A 126 -8.16 10.46 17.92
N ALA A 127 -7.65 9.31 17.47
CA ALA A 127 -7.25 8.22 18.35
C ALA A 127 -6.10 8.62 19.30
N LEU A 128 -5.15 9.42 18.81
CA LEU A 128 -4.10 10.00 19.65
C LEU A 128 -4.68 10.93 20.73
N ALA A 129 -5.73 11.72 20.41
CA ALA A 129 -6.42 12.57 21.39
C ALA A 129 -7.09 11.74 22.50
N VAL A 130 -7.71 10.61 22.16
CA VAL A 130 -8.29 9.67 23.13
C VAL A 130 -7.20 9.11 24.06
N LEU A 131 -6.02 8.81 23.52
CA LEU A 131 -4.95 8.13 24.26
C LEU A 131 -4.00 9.06 25.02
N ARG A 132 -4.00 10.38 24.76
CA ARG A 132 -2.99 11.32 25.26
C ARG A 132 -2.93 11.43 26.79
N TYR A 133 -4.05 11.20 27.48
CA TYR A 133 -4.12 11.23 28.94
C TYR A 133 -3.71 9.90 29.60
N LYS A 134 -3.63 8.84 28.80
CA LYS A 134 -3.24 7.51 29.26
C LYS A 134 -1.78 7.23 28.98
N TYR A 135 -1.23 7.79 27.87
CA TYR A 135 0.14 7.60 27.44
C TYR A 135 0.75 8.96 27.10
N ASP A 136 1.60 9.46 27.97
CA ASP A 136 2.25 10.76 27.84
C ASP A 136 3.45 10.74 26.89
N ASP A 137 3.97 9.54 26.59
CA ASP A 137 5.07 9.28 25.68
C ASP A 137 4.65 8.95 24.24
N LEU A 138 3.34 9.05 23.89
CA LEU A 138 2.79 8.68 22.58
C LEU A 138 2.86 9.86 21.59
N TYR A 139 3.46 9.63 20.42
CA TYR A 139 3.65 10.61 19.35
C TYR A 139 3.23 10.05 17.98
N LEU A 140 2.99 10.92 17.00
CA LEU A 140 2.68 10.55 15.62
C LEU A 140 3.65 11.22 14.64
N HIS A 141 4.33 10.43 13.83
CA HIS A 141 5.14 10.90 12.71
C HIS A 141 4.45 10.58 11.38
N ILE A 142 4.28 11.60 10.53
CA ILE A 142 3.59 11.51 9.24
C ILE A 142 4.61 11.76 8.14
N ALA A 143 4.93 10.72 7.36
CA ALA A 143 5.80 10.80 6.19
C ALA A 143 4.96 10.73 4.90
N GLY A 144 5.16 11.71 4.00
CA GLY A 144 4.48 11.73 2.72
C GLY A 144 4.32 13.11 2.11
N THR A 145 3.79 13.11 0.89
CA THR A 145 3.54 14.35 0.14
C THR A 145 2.11 14.85 0.39
N ASP A 146 2.00 16.14 0.65
CA ASP A 146 0.71 16.82 0.81
C ASP A 146 -0.07 16.87 -0.51
N GLU A 147 -1.30 16.40 -0.48
CA GLU A 147 -2.20 16.50 -1.62
C GLU A 147 -3.18 17.66 -1.40
N LYS A 148 -3.09 18.67 -2.27
CA LYS A 148 -4.00 19.83 -2.31
C LYS A 148 -4.08 20.63 -1.00
N GLY A 149 -3.01 20.67 -0.22
CA GLY A 149 -2.97 21.44 1.03
C GLY A 149 -3.71 20.80 2.20
N TYR A 150 -3.92 19.47 2.16
CA TYR A 150 -4.66 18.74 3.18
C TYR A 150 -4.00 18.80 4.57
N ILE A 151 -2.70 19.02 4.64
CA ILE A 151 -1.97 19.28 5.91
C ILE A 151 -2.62 20.41 6.72
N ASN A 152 -3.20 21.43 6.08
CA ASN A 152 -3.84 22.53 6.81
C ASN A 152 -5.13 22.08 7.53
N VAL A 153 -5.87 21.14 6.94
CA VAL A 153 -7.03 20.51 7.60
C VAL A 153 -6.58 19.74 8.84
N LEU A 154 -5.51 18.96 8.72
CA LEU A 154 -4.93 18.19 9.83
C LEU A 154 -4.38 19.11 10.94
N ARG A 155 -3.70 20.20 10.59
CA ARG A 155 -3.20 21.19 11.56
C ARG A 155 -4.33 21.86 12.32
N ASN A 156 -5.45 22.18 11.65
CA ASN A 156 -6.62 22.73 12.30
C ASN A 156 -7.25 21.72 13.30
N LEU A 157 -7.31 20.43 12.90
CA LEU A 157 -7.76 19.36 13.79
C LEU A 157 -6.84 19.21 15.01
N MET A 158 -5.52 19.19 14.79
CA MET A 158 -4.51 19.15 15.86
C MET A 158 -4.68 20.33 16.83
N GLY A 159 -4.94 21.55 16.31
CA GLY A 159 -5.20 22.73 17.12
C GLY A 159 -6.41 22.56 18.03
N LYS A 160 -7.53 22.09 17.48
CA LYS A 160 -8.77 21.82 18.24
C LYS A 160 -8.59 20.75 19.33
N LEU A 161 -7.73 19.76 19.08
CA LEU A 161 -7.46 18.65 19.99
C LEU A 161 -6.25 18.87 20.91
N ASN A 162 -5.55 20.01 20.80
CA ASN A 162 -4.32 20.34 21.54
C ASN A 162 -3.23 19.27 21.40
N LEU A 163 -2.89 18.90 20.14
CA LEU A 163 -1.92 17.87 19.80
C LEU A 163 -0.73 18.40 18.96
N GLN A 164 -0.51 19.72 18.93
CA GLN A 164 0.51 20.34 18.08
C GLN A 164 1.93 19.87 18.42
N ASP A 165 2.18 19.53 19.68
CA ASP A 165 3.46 19.02 20.20
C ASP A 165 3.63 17.50 20.05
N ARG A 166 2.57 16.79 19.66
CA ARG A 166 2.55 15.32 19.55
C ARG A 166 2.60 14.78 18.12
N VAL A 167 2.37 15.63 17.13
CA VAL A 167 2.29 15.23 15.71
C VAL A 167 3.36 15.97 14.89
N VAL A 168 4.17 15.21 14.14
CA VAL A 168 5.26 15.73 13.32
C VAL A 168 5.02 15.35 11.85
N PHE A 169 4.98 16.33 10.97
CA PHE A 169 5.00 16.12 9.51
C PHE A 169 6.44 16.11 9.03
N LEU A 170 6.89 14.97 8.49
CA LEU A 170 8.26 14.77 8.01
C LEU A 170 8.43 15.15 6.52
N GLY A 171 7.32 15.38 5.80
CA GLY A 171 7.33 15.58 4.36
C GLY A 171 7.67 14.31 3.57
N HIS A 172 8.10 14.48 2.33
CA HIS A 172 8.56 13.37 1.51
C HIS A 172 9.88 12.81 2.04
N MET A 173 9.97 11.49 2.14
CA MET A 173 11.18 10.79 2.60
C MET A 173 11.68 9.82 1.52
N ASP A 174 12.92 10.03 1.08
CA ASP A 174 13.60 9.12 0.12
C ASP A 174 14.09 7.85 0.79
N ASP A 175 14.56 7.96 2.04
CA ASP A 175 15.02 6.82 2.83
C ASP A 175 13.92 6.34 3.79
N MET A 176 13.06 5.47 3.26
CA MET A 176 11.96 4.88 4.02
C MET A 176 12.44 3.89 5.08
N GLU A 177 13.62 3.27 4.92
CA GLU A 177 14.16 2.41 5.98
C GLU A 177 14.44 3.21 7.26
N LYS A 178 15.05 4.38 7.13
CA LYS A 178 15.26 5.29 8.27
C LYS A 178 13.96 5.67 8.94
N PHE A 179 12.89 5.93 8.16
CA PHE A 179 11.56 6.20 8.71
C PHE A 179 11.04 5.01 9.51
N TYR A 180 11.01 3.80 8.92
CA TYR A 180 10.49 2.61 9.60
C TYR A 180 11.28 2.28 10.87
N ARG A 181 12.59 2.49 10.88
CA ARG A 181 13.41 2.27 12.08
C ARG A 181 13.24 3.34 13.16
N SER A 182 12.67 4.49 12.83
CA SER A 182 12.40 5.59 13.77
C SER A 182 11.05 5.51 14.47
N ILE A 183 10.16 4.61 14.05
CA ILE A 183 8.80 4.42 14.59
C ILE A 183 8.67 3.10 15.32
N ASP A 184 7.62 2.94 16.14
CA ASP A 184 7.34 1.72 16.90
C ASP A 184 6.23 0.86 16.30
N VAL A 185 5.31 1.47 15.57
CA VAL A 185 4.21 0.82 14.85
C VAL A 185 3.83 1.64 13.63
N LEU A 186 3.55 0.98 12.51
CA LEU A 186 2.96 1.64 11.34
C LEU A 186 1.44 1.59 11.44
N VAL A 187 0.76 2.73 11.23
CA VAL A 187 -0.70 2.85 11.19
C VAL A 187 -1.13 3.23 9.78
N ALA A 188 -1.94 2.39 9.14
CA ALA A 188 -2.40 2.57 7.75
C ALA A 188 -3.95 2.50 7.69
N PRO A 189 -4.67 3.55 8.13
CA PRO A 189 -6.11 3.55 8.33
C PRO A 189 -6.87 4.02 7.07
N SER A 190 -6.63 3.42 5.92
CA SER A 190 -7.24 3.85 4.66
C SER A 190 -8.78 3.76 4.71
N VAL A 191 -9.45 4.84 4.31
CA VAL A 191 -10.92 4.92 4.19
C VAL A 191 -11.39 4.25 2.90
N VAL A 192 -10.58 4.37 1.84
CA VAL A 192 -10.89 3.78 0.53
C VAL A 192 -10.26 2.39 0.39
N LYS A 193 -10.79 1.61 -0.57
CA LYS A 193 -10.24 0.28 -0.88
C LYS A 193 -8.79 0.38 -1.36
N GLU A 194 -7.88 -0.13 -0.54
CA GLU A 194 -6.47 -0.27 -0.93
C GLU A 194 -6.32 -1.47 -1.90
N SER A 195 -5.67 -1.21 -3.01
CA SER A 195 -5.41 -2.25 -4.01
C SER A 195 -4.32 -3.24 -3.61
N PHE A 196 -3.40 -2.83 -2.71
CA PHE A 196 -2.34 -3.69 -2.18
C PHE A 196 -1.89 -3.24 -0.79
N GLY A 197 -0.96 -2.26 -0.67
CA GLY A 197 -0.41 -1.77 0.59
C GLY A 197 1.09 -2.03 0.72
N LEU A 198 1.90 -1.49 -0.21
CA LEU A 198 3.36 -1.64 -0.19
C LEU A 198 3.99 -1.21 1.14
N VAL A 199 3.49 -0.14 1.75
CA VAL A 199 3.98 0.36 3.05
C VAL A 199 3.84 -0.67 4.17
N LEU A 200 2.83 -1.55 4.11
CA LEU A 200 2.68 -2.66 5.07
C LEU A 200 3.78 -3.70 4.88
N CYS A 201 4.07 -4.08 3.63
CA CYS A 201 5.16 -5.00 3.32
C CYS A 201 6.51 -4.45 3.79
N GLU A 202 6.77 -3.16 3.54
CA GLU A 202 8.00 -2.48 3.94
C GLU A 202 8.16 -2.44 5.47
N ALA A 203 7.10 -2.05 6.19
CA ALA A 203 7.12 -2.00 7.65
C ALA A 203 7.32 -3.40 8.28
N ILE A 204 6.57 -4.41 7.81
CA ILE A 204 6.71 -5.79 8.28
C ILE A 204 8.11 -6.34 7.97
N TYR A 205 8.68 -6.02 6.81
CA TYR A 205 10.06 -6.39 6.47
C TYR A 205 11.07 -5.78 7.44
N CYS A 206 10.85 -4.52 7.84
CA CYS A 206 11.68 -3.83 8.83
C CYS A 206 11.42 -4.28 10.29
N GLY A 207 10.56 -5.28 10.50
CA GLY A 207 10.26 -5.84 11.83
C GLY A 207 9.28 -5.02 12.66
N LEU A 208 8.48 -4.14 12.04
CA LEU A 208 7.47 -3.34 12.70
C LEU A 208 6.11 -4.03 12.75
N PRO A 209 5.38 -3.95 13.86
CA PRO A 209 3.96 -4.22 13.88
C PRO A 209 3.21 -3.19 13.03
N VAL A 210 2.11 -3.62 12.41
CA VAL A 210 1.27 -2.74 11.62
C VAL A 210 -0.18 -2.78 12.13
N ILE A 211 -0.87 -1.63 12.06
CA ILE A 211 -2.30 -1.52 12.30
C ILE A 211 -2.92 -1.00 11.01
N ALA A 212 -3.85 -1.75 10.44
CA ALA A 212 -4.49 -1.37 9.19
C ALA A 212 -6.00 -1.59 9.23
N THR A 213 -6.75 -0.92 8.35
CA THR A 213 -8.18 -1.15 8.18
C THR A 213 -8.45 -2.33 7.26
N ASN A 214 -9.62 -2.95 7.42
CA ASN A 214 -10.15 -3.96 6.52
C ASN A 214 -10.83 -3.28 5.30
N SER A 215 -10.15 -2.35 4.66
CA SER A 215 -10.71 -1.58 3.55
C SER A 215 -10.39 -2.17 2.16
N GLY A 216 -9.46 -3.13 2.07
CA GLY A 216 -9.02 -3.65 0.78
C GLY A 216 -8.15 -4.90 0.88
N ALA A 217 -7.02 -4.91 0.17
CA ALA A 217 -6.10 -6.04 0.10
C ALA A 217 -5.18 -6.20 1.33
N GLN A 218 -5.33 -5.40 2.38
CA GLN A 218 -4.47 -5.44 3.56
C GLN A 218 -4.47 -6.82 4.24
N ARG A 219 -5.61 -7.52 4.24
CA ARG A 219 -5.71 -8.91 4.77
C ARG A 219 -4.85 -9.91 4.01
N GLU A 220 -4.51 -9.64 2.76
CA GLU A 220 -3.66 -10.51 1.96
C GLU A 220 -2.19 -10.45 2.42
N ILE A 221 -1.80 -9.31 3.02
CA ILE A 221 -0.47 -9.08 3.59
C ILE A 221 -0.47 -9.46 5.07
N ILE A 222 -1.47 -8.99 5.84
CA ILE A 222 -1.60 -9.27 7.28
C ILE A 222 -2.43 -10.54 7.45
N THR A 223 -1.89 -11.69 7.03
CA THR A 223 -2.62 -12.97 7.04
C THR A 223 -2.77 -13.57 8.45
N LYS A 224 -1.97 -13.12 9.40
CA LYS A 224 -1.95 -13.60 10.80
C LYS A 224 -1.69 -12.42 11.73
N ASN A 225 -2.28 -12.47 12.91
CA ASN A 225 -2.09 -11.46 13.96
C ASN A 225 -0.61 -11.26 14.39
N GLN A 226 0.28 -12.18 14.00
CA GLN A 226 1.72 -12.05 14.27
C GLN A 226 2.41 -10.90 13.52
N TYR A 227 1.81 -10.39 12.43
CA TYR A 227 2.39 -9.27 11.65
C TYR A 227 1.72 -7.93 11.94
N GLY A 228 0.52 -7.96 12.52
CA GLY A 228 -0.23 -6.74 12.83
C GLY A 228 -1.70 -6.99 13.11
N THR A 229 -2.43 -5.91 13.32
CA THR A 229 -3.84 -5.89 13.63
C THR A 229 -4.64 -5.30 12.46
N ILE A 230 -5.73 -5.96 12.10
CA ILE A 230 -6.73 -5.43 11.16
C ILE A 230 -7.95 -4.98 11.97
N ILE A 231 -8.35 -3.71 11.79
CA ILE A 231 -9.57 -3.15 12.36
C ILE A 231 -10.68 -3.13 11.30
N ASP A 232 -11.86 -3.64 11.64
CA ASP A 232 -12.98 -3.73 10.70
C ASP A 232 -13.77 -2.42 10.60
N ASN A 233 -13.88 -1.68 11.71
CA ASN A 233 -14.57 -0.39 11.77
C ASN A 233 -13.59 0.73 12.04
N LEU A 234 -13.36 1.60 11.06
CA LEU A 234 -12.46 2.73 11.20
C LEU A 234 -13.17 3.88 11.95
N ASN A 235 -12.83 4.03 13.22
CA ASN A 235 -13.15 5.18 14.04
C ASN A 235 -12.06 5.38 15.09
N ALA A 236 -12.10 6.53 15.78
CA ALA A 236 -11.09 6.90 16.77
C ALA A 236 -10.95 5.89 17.91
N ASP A 237 -12.06 5.37 18.42
CA ASP A 237 -12.05 4.44 19.57
C ASP A 237 -11.48 3.08 19.20
N SER A 238 -11.92 2.48 18.09
CA SER A 238 -11.38 1.19 17.59
C SER A 238 -9.89 1.27 17.27
N LEU A 239 -9.46 2.39 16.69
CA LEU A 239 -8.04 2.61 16.42
C LEU A 239 -7.24 2.85 17.70
N ALA A 240 -7.78 3.61 18.66
CA ALA A 240 -7.16 3.83 19.96
C ALA A 240 -7.01 2.51 20.74
N GLU A 241 -8.01 1.62 20.68
CA GLU A 241 -7.93 0.29 21.30
C GLU A 241 -6.79 -0.54 20.68
N ALA A 242 -6.71 -0.63 19.35
CA ALA A 242 -5.64 -1.35 18.65
C ALA A 242 -4.24 -0.78 18.96
N ILE A 243 -4.10 0.56 19.00
CA ILE A 243 -2.87 1.24 19.40
C ILE A 243 -2.51 0.90 20.86
N SER A 244 -3.50 0.97 21.78
CA SER A 244 -3.30 0.67 23.19
C SER A 244 -2.86 -0.78 23.42
N GLU A 245 -3.41 -1.74 22.68
CA GLU A 245 -3.00 -3.13 22.74
C GLU A 245 -1.56 -3.32 22.25
N THR A 246 -1.23 -2.72 21.11
CA THR A 246 0.14 -2.77 20.55
C THR A 246 1.14 -2.12 21.50
N TYR A 247 0.81 -0.97 22.10
CA TYR A 247 1.63 -0.29 23.09
C TYR A 247 1.91 -1.14 24.33
N LYS A 248 0.88 -1.78 24.89
CA LYS A 248 1.03 -2.66 26.08
C LYS A 248 1.97 -3.85 25.82
N ASN A 249 2.01 -4.31 24.57
CA ASN A 249 2.83 -5.45 24.15
C ASN A 249 4.18 -5.04 23.52
N LYS A 250 4.57 -3.77 23.58
CA LYS A 250 5.74 -3.22 22.88
C LYS A 250 7.07 -3.94 23.12
N GLU A 251 7.25 -4.52 24.31
CA GLU A 251 8.45 -5.27 24.66
C GLU A 251 8.43 -6.72 24.16
N ARG A 252 7.24 -7.27 23.89
CA ARG A 252 7.03 -8.65 23.45
C ARG A 252 6.91 -8.80 21.94
N ILE A 253 6.58 -7.70 21.25
CA ILE A 253 6.37 -7.72 19.79
C ILE A 253 7.74 -7.71 19.11
N CYS A 254 8.14 -8.87 18.61
CA CYS A 254 9.25 -9.03 17.69
C CYS A 254 8.72 -9.61 16.39
N ILE A 255 8.48 -8.75 15.41
CA ILE A 255 7.96 -9.18 14.11
C ILE A 255 9.10 -9.77 13.28
N LYS A 256 9.08 -11.09 13.07
CA LYS A 256 10.00 -11.77 12.14
C LYS A 256 9.40 -11.82 10.74
N GLY A 257 9.13 -10.63 10.18
CA GLY A 257 8.45 -10.49 8.90
C GLY A 257 9.35 -10.57 7.67
N GLU A 258 10.67 -10.44 7.83
CA GLU A 258 11.64 -10.42 6.73
C GLU A 258 11.51 -11.64 5.82
N ASN A 259 11.54 -12.84 6.37
CA ASN A 259 11.40 -14.09 5.60
C ASN A 259 10.03 -14.21 4.94
N TYR A 260 8.97 -13.77 5.61
CA TYR A 260 7.62 -13.80 5.08
C TYR A 260 7.48 -12.88 3.86
N ILE A 261 7.91 -11.64 3.98
CA ILE A 261 7.87 -10.66 2.90
C ILE A 261 8.79 -11.07 1.74
N SER A 262 10.01 -11.52 2.04
CA SER A 262 10.97 -11.98 1.03
C SER A 262 10.43 -13.13 0.18
N ARG A 263 9.65 -14.03 0.77
CA ARG A 263 9.08 -15.21 0.08
C ARG A 263 7.79 -14.92 -0.68
N ASN A 264 7.04 -13.88 -0.31
CA ASN A 264 5.70 -13.65 -0.86
C ASN A 264 5.59 -12.34 -1.65
N PHE A 265 6.32 -11.30 -1.23
CA PHE A 265 6.16 -9.93 -1.73
C PHE A 265 7.50 -9.25 -2.08
N ASN A 266 8.47 -10.02 -2.58
CA ASN A 266 9.72 -9.49 -3.12
C ASN A 266 9.54 -9.13 -4.60
N ILE A 267 10.10 -8.00 -5.00
CA ILE A 267 10.06 -7.52 -6.40
C ILE A 267 10.66 -8.53 -7.40
N GLU A 268 11.64 -9.34 -6.98
CA GLU A 268 12.23 -10.39 -7.81
C GLU A 268 11.22 -11.49 -8.16
N ILE A 269 10.33 -11.85 -7.22
CA ILE A 269 9.24 -12.80 -7.45
C ILE A 269 8.20 -12.20 -8.40
N THR A 270 7.85 -10.93 -8.19
CA THR A 270 6.95 -10.18 -9.10
C THR A 270 7.50 -10.17 -10.52
N ALA A 271 8.78 -9.82 -10.67
CA ALA A 271 9.46 -9.78 -11.97
C ALA A 271 9.50 -11.15 -12.66
N LYS A 272 9.82 -12.21 -11.91
CA LYS A 272 9.83 -13.59 -12.47
C LYS A 272 8.45 -14.00 -13.00
N LYS A 273 7.39 -13.79 -12.22
CA LYS A 273 6.02 -14.10 -12.67
C LYS A 273 5.57 -13.26 -13.85
N LEU A 274 6.01 -12.00 -13.95
CA LEU A 274 5.76 -11.15 -15.13
C LEU A 274 6.46 -11.70 -16.37
N ILE A 275 7.70 -12.13 -16.26
CA ILE A 275 8.45 -12.74 -17.36
C ILE A 275 7.73 -14.01 -17.84
N GLU A 276 7.30 -14.89 -16.93
CA GLU A 276 6.51 -16.09 -17.26
C GLU A 276 5.26 -15.75 -18.10
N VAL A 277 4.53 -14.70 -17.73
CA VAL A 277 3.39 -14.24 -18.52
C VAL A 277 3.81 -13.69 -19.87
N TYR A 278 4.89 -12.91 -19.94
CA TYR A 278 5.38 -12.33 -21.19
C TYR A 278 5.88 -13.40 -22.18
N GLU A 279 6.45 -14.49 -21.69
CA GLU A 279 6.91 -15.62 -22.52
C GLU A 279 5.72 -16.43 -23.10
N CYS A 280 4.54 -16.37 -22.46
CA CYS A 280 3.32 -17.02 -22.96
C CYS A 280 2.56 -16.18 -23.99
N LEU A 281 2.90 -14.92 -24.22
CA LEU A 281 2.21 -14.01 -25.15
C LEU A 281 2.83 -14.02 -26.54
#